data_a3fc6fc7e919e862a3e929d1d0facd8f
#
_entry.id   a3fc6fc7e919e862a3e929d1d0facd8f
#
_cell.length_a   1.000
_cell.length_b   1.000
_cell.length_c   1.000
_cell.angle_alpha   90.00
_cell.angle_beta   90.00
_cell.angle_gamma   90.00
#
_symmetry.space_group_name_H-M   'P 1'
#
loop_
_entity.id
_entity.type
_entity.pdbx_description
1 polymer ?
#
loop_
_entity_poly.entity_id
_entity_poly.type
_entity_poly.pdbx_seq_one_letter_code
_entity_poly.pdbx_strand_id
1 'polypeptide(L)'
;MKQQRVLIWSKSVSDFFDGNVCGIGVQLYFWAQTFTQNRWEVSTLTSHKSFIHENIHFIHYRNWGKLEFFFFFLAILWNIVQLHPQIVIHRGAGRITLPLAIISKCSGVKFVLFSASDTDFETGRELIAGGSHNRRMWHKAIKWLQYIIVQNQYQHDMLKSKYGKESLILNNVWGHVNITRKNNQATDVVWVANFRRLKRAEWFINAAKVMPEYDFTMIGGASKQDHGYYEEIKQQATSIPNLHFLGKKDFNETNSIVANSRLLCCTSTFEGFPNTFLQAWANNIPVISTVNPSSIISKNHLGIVVETEESFKLQIRKLLQDDRLYSSISQCVNHYFSINYEMTVNYNKLVNFVNEKQDS
;
A
#
# COMPACT_ATOMS: atom_id res chain seq x y z
N MET A 1 -2.34 -11.11 -32.55
CA MET A 1 -2.76 -9.97 -31.72
C MET A 1 -1.51 -9.17 -31.34
N LYS A 2 -1.56 -7.84 -31.40
CA LYS A 2 -0.41 -6.99 -31.01
C LYS A 2 -0.18 -7.13 -29.51
N GLN A 3 1.07 -7.33 -29.08
CA GLN A 3 1.44 -7.46 -27.67
C GLN A 3 1.01 -6.21 -26.88
N GLN A 4 0.27 -6.38 -25.79
CA GLN A 4 -0.16 -5.29 -24.93
C GLN A 4 0.97 -4.88 -23.98
N ARG A 5 1.16 -3.56 -23.77
CA ARG A 5 2.26 -3.00 -23.00
C ARG A 5 1.78 -1.99 -21.97
N VAL A 6 2.30 -2.09 -20.78
CA VAL A 6 2.06 -1.12 -19.70
C VAL A 6 3.38 -0.60 -19.14
N LEU A 7 3.45 0.70 -18.93
CA LEU A 7 4.57 1.35 -18.25
C LEU A 7 4.14 1.85 -16.90
N ILE A 8 4.72 1.30 -15.82
CA ILE A 8 4.53 1.79 -14.46
C ILE A 8 5.60 2.83 -14.17
N TRP A 9 5.24 4.11 -14.22
CA TRP A 9 6.19 5.21 -14.01
C TRP A 9 6.46 5.43 -12.53
N SER A 10 7.29 4.57 -11.94
CA SER A 10 7.70 4.66 -10.54
C SER A 10 8.98 3.86 -10.29
N LYS A 11 9.88 4.39 -9.47
CA LYS A 11 11.02 3.65 -8.92
C LYS A 11 10.64 2.79 -7.70
N SER A 12 9.49 3.07 -7.08
CA SER A 12 9.07 2.37 -5.86
C SER A 12 8.88 0.86 -6.04
N VAL A 13 8.70 0.39 -7.29
CA VAL A 13 8.67 -1.05 -7.59
C VAL A 13 10.07 -1.66 -7.42
N SER A 14 11.14 -0.99 -7.89
CA SER A 14 12.50 -1.48 -7.68
C SER A 14 12.97 -1.32 -6.23
N ASP A 15 12.59 -0.22 -5.57
CA ASP A 15 12.90 0.02 -4.16
C ASP A 15 12.31 -1.08 -3.26
N PHE A 16 11.20 -1.70 -3.69
CA PHE A 16 10.61 -2.85 -3.02
C PHE A 16 11.58 -4.04 -2.94
N PHE A 17 12.29 -4.34 -4.02
CA PHE A 17 13.29 -5.43 -4.06
C PHE A 17 14.57 -5.08 -3.30
N ASP A 18 14.89 -3.79 -3.16
CA ASP A 18 16.04 -3.31 -2.38
C ASP A 18 15.76 -3.30 -0.87
N GLY A 19 14.64 -3.86 -0.42
CA GLY A 19 14.24 -3.87 0.98
C GLY A 19 13.75 -2.51 1.50
N ASN A 20 13.53 -1.51 0.63
CA ASN A 20 12.94 -0.22 0.97
C ASN A 20 11.43 -0.25 0.73
N VAL A 21 10.76 -1.18 1.39
CA VAL A 21 9.33 -1.43 1.22
C VAL A 21 8.51 -0.23 1.70
N CYS A 22 7.74 0.35 0.79
CA CYS A 22 6.74 1.38 1.11
C CYS A 22 5.37 0.99 0.54
N GLY A 23 4.29 1.54 1.10
CA GLY A 23 2.94 1.19 0.69
C GLY A 23 2.65 1.42 -0.80
N ILE A 24 3.24 2.47 -1.40
CA ILE A 24 3.12 2.73 -2.85
C ILE A 24 3.83 1.62 -3.64
N GLY A 25 5.04 1.25 -3.24
CA GLY A 25 5.84 0.22 -3.92
C GLY A 25 5.14 -1.14 -3.92
N VAL A 26 4.61 -1.56 -2.77
CA VAL A 26 3.82 -2.80 -2.63
C VAL A 26 2.64 -2.82 -3.61
N GLN A 27 1.86 -1.76 -3.65
CA GLN A 27 0.69 -1.69 -4.51
C GLN A 27 1.05 -1.70 -6.00
N LEU A 28 2.07 -0.95 -6.40
CA LEU A 28 2.51 -0.92 -7.79
C LEU A 28 3.17 -2.24 -8.23
N TYR A 29 3.86 -2.93 -7.31
CA TYR A 29 4.39 -4.26 -7.56
C TYR A 29 3.26 -5.28 -7.83
N PHE A 30 2.21 -5.30 -7.01
CA PHE A 30 1.08 -6.17 -7.25
C PHE A 30 0.36 -5.85 -8.57
N TRP A 31 0.21 -4.59 -8.93
CA TRP A 31 -0.31 -4.22 -10.24
C TRP A 31 0.60 -4.72 -11.37
N ALA A 32 1.93 -4.61 -11.22
CA ALA A 32 2.87 -5.13 -12.19
C ALA A 32 2.73 -6.65 -12.36
N GLN A 33 2.67 -7.41 -11.26
CA GLN A 33 2.41 -8.86 -11.30
C GLN A 33 1.09 -9.19 -12.00
N THR A 34 0.02 -8.44 -11.71
CA THR A 34 -1.29 -8.68 -12.32
C THR A 34 -1.27 -8.48 -13.83
N PHE A 35 -0.67 -7.40 -14.30
CA PHE A 35 -0.53 -7.17 -15.73
C PHE A 35 0.31 -8.27 -16.40
N THR A 36 1.40 -8.70 -15.76
CA THR A 36 2.24 -9.80 -16.27
C THR A 36 1.46 -11.12 -16.36
N GLN A 37 0.68 -11.47 -15.34
CA GLN A 37 -0.18 -12.67 -15.32
C GLN A 37 -1.26 -12.63 -16.42
N ASN A 38 -1.71 -11.43 -16.79
CA ASN A 38 -2.64 -11.21 -17.91
C ASN A 38 -1.93 -10.99 -19.24
N ARG A 39 -0.67 -11.44 -19.39
CA ARG A 39 0.12 -11.45 -20.60
C ARG A 39 0.47 -10.07 -21.17
N TRP A 40 0.48 -9.04 -20.33
CA TRP A 40 1.04 -7.74 -20.71
C TRP A 40 2.56 -7.75 -20.57
N GLU A 41 3.23 -7.04 -21.47
CA GLU A 41 4.63 -6.67 -21.29
C GLU A 41 4.69 -5.48 -20.34
N VAL A 42 5.30 -5.70 -19.17
CA VAL A 42 5.34 -4.72 -18.07
C VAL A 42 6.70 -4.10 -17.96
N SER A 43 6.77 -2.79 -17.99
CA SER A 43 8.00 -2.02 -17.75
C SER A 43 7.86 -1.08 -16.56
N THR A 44 8.92 -0.91 -15.79
CA THR A 44 8.98 0.03 -14.65
C THR A 44 10.37 0.65 -14.54
N LEU A 45 10.55 1.63 -13.66
CA LEU A 45 11.81 2.34 -13.49
C LEU A 45 12.66 1.76 -12.36
N THR A 46 13.97 1.86 -12.51
CA THR A 46 14.94 1.52 -11.46
C THR A 46 16.09 2.52 -11.41
N SER A 47 16.70 2.72 -10.24
CA SER A 47 17.96 3.45 -10.08
C SER A 47 19.19 2.60 -10.40
N HIS A 48 19.04 1.29 -10.48
CA HIS A 48 20.09 0.33 -10.86
C HIS A 48 20.23 0.18 -12.38
N LYS A 49 21.19 -0.61 -12.82
CA LYS A 49 21.26 -1.02 -14.24
C LYS A 49 19.97 -1.76 -14.60
N SER A 50 19.55 -1.65 -15.87
CA SER A 50 18.36 -2.34 -16.36
C SER A 50 18.47 -3.85 -16.18
N PHE A 51 17.39 -4.48 -15.74
CA PHE A 51 17.28 -5.93 -15.51
C PHE A 51 15.84 -6.42 -15.72
N ILE A 52 15.65 -7.72 -15.75
CA ILE A 52 14.32 -8.35 -15.77
C ILE A 52 14.15 -9.21 -14.53
N HIS A 53 13.02 -9.08 -13.86
CA HIS A 53 12.65 -9.90 -12.72
C HIS A 53 11.15 -10.21 -12.79
N GLU A 54 10.78 -11.48 -12.61
CA GLU A 54 9.37 -11.96 -12.71
C GLU A 54 8.64 -11.49 -13.98
N ASN A 55 9.35 -11.45 -15.13
CA ASN A 55 8.86 -10.92 -16.40
C ASN A 55 8.48 -9.42 -16.37
N ILE A 56 8.97 -8.67 -15.39
CA ILE A 56 8.88 -7.21 -15.34
C ILE A 56 10.22 -6.62 -15.79
N HIS A 57 10.19 -5.71 -16.76
CA HIS A 57 11.36 -5.04 -17.31
C HIS A 57 11.67 -3.79 -16.47
N PHE A 58 12.78 -3.80 -15.75
CA PHE A 58 13.27 -2.65 -14.98
C PHE A 58 14.20 -1.81 -15.84
N ILE A 59 13.78 -0.59 -16.14
CA ILE A 59 14.49 0.33 -17.03
C ILE A 59 15.30 1.30 -16.17
N HIS A 60 16.59 1.40 -16.45
CA HIS A 60 17.46 2.33 -15.73
C HIS A 60 17.00 3.76 -15.90
N TYR A 61 16.78 4.44 -14.77
CA TYR A 61 16.46 5.85 -14.70
C TYR A 61 17.59 6.59 -13.99
N ARG A 62 18.22 7.52 -14.68
CA ARG A 62 19.31 8.35 -14.13
C ARG A 62 18.72 9.53 -13.34
N ASN A 63 19.18 9.70 -12.10
CA ASN A 63 18.85 10.88 -11.32
C ASN A 63 19.78 12.04 -11.72
N TRP A 64 19.21 13.14 -12.20
CA TRP A 64 19.95 14.31 -12.68
C TRP A 64 20.00 15.46 -11.67
N GLY A 65 19.63 15.23 -10.42
CA GLY A 65 19.64 16.22 -9.36
C GLY A 65 18.74 17.43 -9.66
N LYS A 66 19.29 18.65 -9.62
CA LYS A 66 18.50 19.88 -9.82
C LYS A 66 17.91 20.03 -11.23
N LEU A 67 18.50 19.40 -12.24
CA LEU A 67 18.00 19.37 -13.61
C LEU A 67 17.03 18.21 -13.87
N GLU A 68 16.70 17.44 -12.84
CA GLU A 68 15.85 16.25 -12.90
C GLU A 68 14.52 16.53 -13.63
N PHE A 69 13.91 17.69 -13.41
CA PHE A 69 12.61 18.02 -14.01
C PHE A 69 12.65 18.11 -15.53
N PHE A 70 13.68 18.73 -16.11
CA PHE A 70 13.83 18.82 -17.56
C PHE A 70 14.11 17.46 -18.18
N PHE A 71 15.02 16.70 -17.57
CA PHE A 71 15.34 15.34 -18.04
C PHE A 71 14.22 14.34 -17.81
N PHE A 72 13.36 14.55 -16.82
CA PHE A 72 12.14 13.78 -16.64
C PHE A 72 11.24 13.82 -17.88
N PHE A 73 10.99 15.02 -18.39
CA PHE A 73 10.15 15.19 -19.56
C PHE A 73 10.70 14.42 -20.77
N LEU A 74 11.99 14.56 -21.03
CA LEU A 74 12.65 13.84 -22.12
C LEU A 74 12.66 12.32 -21.90
N ALA A 75 12.89 11.89 -20.66
CA ALA A 75 12.87 10.46 -20.33
C ALA A 75 11.48 9.84 -20.49
N ILE A 76 10.42 10.56 -20.09
CA ILE A 76 9.03 10.11 -20.32
C ILE A 76 8.77 9.96 -21.80
N LEU A 77 9.04 11.00 -22.56
CA LEU A 77 8.82 11.00 -24.01
C LEU A 77 9.59 9.88 -24.70
N TRP A 78 10.88 9.74 -24.35
CA TRP A 78 11.73 8.66 -24.88
C TRP A 78 11.16 7.27 -24.57
N ASN A 79 10.79 7.00 -23.33
CA ASN A 79 10.25 5.69 -22.94
C ASN A 79 8.88 5.42 -23.60
N ILE A 80 8.01 6.42 -23.74
CA ILE A 80 6.74 6.27 -24.44
C ILE A 80 6.99 5.94 -25.93
N VAL A 81 7.93 6.63 -26.56
CA VAL A 81 8.28 6.39 -27.96
C VAL A 81 8.94 5.03 -28.17
N GLN A 82 9.84 4.60 -27.28
CA GLN A 82 10.54 3.31 -27.40
C GLN A 82 9.66 2.11 -27.07
N LEU A 83 8.88 2.21 -26.00
CA LEU A 83 8.09 1.09 -25.48
C LEU A 83 6.71 0.98 -26.13
N HIS A 84 6.20 2.06 -26.71
CA HIS A 84 4.82 2.14 -27.24
C HIS A 84 3.77 1.57 -26.28
N PRO A 85 3.73 1.98 -24.98
CA PRO A 85 2.77 1.45 -24.03
C PRO A 85 1.36 1.89 -24.41
N GLN A 86 0.37 1.04 -24.18
CA GLN A 86 -1.05 1.41 -24.28
C GLN A 86 -1.49 2.15 -23.01
N ILE A 87 -0.91 1.78 -21.87
CA ILE A 87 -1.24 2.34 -20.55
C ILE A 87 0.03 2.80 -19.86
N VAL A 88 0.00 3.99 -19.29
CA VAL A 88 1.00 4.47 -18.31
C VAL A 88 0.33 4.61 -16.95
N ILE A 89 0.90 3.98 -15.94
CA ILE A 89 0.42 4.03 -14.56
C ILE A 89 1.37 4.84 -13.71
N HIS A 90 0.81 5.74 -12.87
CA HIS A 90 1.54 6.43 -11.82
C HIS A 90 0.69 6.48 -10.55
N ARG A 91 1.31 6.52 -9.36
CA ARG A 91 0.61 6.58 -8.09
C ARG A 91 1.09 7.74 -7.24
N GLY A 92 0.12 8.48 -6.69
CA GLY A 92 0.33 9.62 -5.81
C GLY A 92 0.48 10.95 -6.53
N ALA A 93 0.28 12.02 -5.76
CA ALA A 93 0.45 13.39 -6.22
C ALA A 93 1.95 13.75 -6.30
N GLY A 94 2.41 14.30 -7.42
CA GLY A 94 3.81 14.67 -7.58
C GLY A 94 4.07 15.64 -8.73
N ARG A 95 5.29 16.15 -8.79
CA ARG A 95 5.75 17.03 -9.88
C ARG A 95 5.64 16.40 -11.25
N ILE A 96 5.80 15.09 -11.31
CA ILE A 96 5.82 14.32 -12.55
C ILE A 96 4.44 14.12 -13.16
N THR A 97 3.36 14.27 -12.37
CA THR A 97 2.00 13.96 -12.82
C THR A 97 1.56 14.84 -13.99
N LEU A 98 1.88 16.14 -13.95
CA LEU A 98 1.53 17.07 -15.05
C LEU A 98 2.27 16.75 -16.35
N PRO A 99 3.61 16.58 -16.38
CA PRO A 99 4.32 16.10 -17.55
C PRO A 99 3.77 14.79 -18.12
N LEU A 100 3.52 13.80 -17.25
CA LEU A 100 2.93 12.51 -17.67
C LEU A 100 1.56 12.70 -18.33
N ALA A 101 0.69 13.51 -17.73
CA ALA A 101 -0.64 13.79 -18.27
C ALA A 101 -0.59 14.45 -19.66
N ILE A 102 0.29 15.44 -19.84
CA ILE A 102 0.46 16.16 -21.11
C ILE A 102 1.01 15.23 -22.18
N ILE A 103 2.13 14.55 -21.90
CA ILE A 103 2.79 13.69 -22.89
C ILE A 103 1.88 12.54 -23.29
N SER A 104 1.25 11.89 -22.33
CA SER A 104 0.34 10.78 -22.60
C SER A 104 -0.83 11.21 -23.47
N LYS A 105 -1.43 12.38 -23.20
CA LYS A 105 -2.51 12.93 -24.04
C LYS A 105 -2.03 13.22 -25.46
N CYS A 106 -0.85 13.82 -25.62
CA CYS A 106 -0.29 14.12 -26.94
C CYS A 106 0.11 12.85 -27.74
N SER A 107 0.45 11.77 -27.03
CA SER A 107 0.87 10.50 -27.63
C SER A 107 -0.28 9.51 -27.85
N GLY A 108 -1.50 9.84 -27.43
CA GLY A 108 -2.64 8.91 -27.46
C GLY A 108 -2.53 7.75 -26.45
N VAL A 109 -1.59 7.83 -25.50
CA VAL A 109 -1.39 6.81 -24.46
C VAL A 109 -2.36 7.06 -23.29
N LYS A 110 -2.99 6.02 -22.77
CA LYS A 110 -3.91 6.11 -21.62
C LYS A 110 -3.13 6.30 -20.33
N PHE A 111 -3.17 7.50 -19.75
CA PHE A 111 -2.53 7.76 -18.47
C PHE A 111 -3.50 7.53 -17.32
N VAL A 112 -3.20 6.54 -16.47
CA VAL A 112 -3.96 6.15 -15.30
C VAL A 112 -3.25 6.62 -14.04
N LEU A 113 -3.88 7.52 -13.31
CA LEU A 113 -3.40 7.99 -12.02
C LEU A 113 -4.11 7.25 -10.89
N PHE A 114 -3.36 6.60 -10.01
CA PHE A 114 -3.86 6.09 -8.73
C PHE A 114 -3.60 7.11 -7.62
N SER A 115 -4.60 7.44 -6.83
CA SER A 115 -4.37 8.20 -5.60
C SER A 115 -3.56 7.40 -4.59
N ALA A 116 -2.82 8.08 -3.74
CA ALA A 116 -2.04 7.47 -2.68
C ALA A 116 -2.59 7.79 -1.28
N SER A 117 -3.30 8.92 -1.13
CA SER A 117 -3.80 9.41 0.15
C SER A 117 -5.02 10.30 -0.06
N ASP A 118 -5.84 10.44 0.99
CA ASP A 118 -6.96 11.40 1.02
C ASP A 118 -6.47 12.83 0.82
N THR A 119 -5.27 13.13 1.28
CA THR A 119 -4.63 14.44 1.14
C THR A 119 -4.29 14.82 -0.31
N ASP A 120 -4.31 13.89 -1.25
CA ASP A 120 -4.09 14.18 -2.66
C ASP A 120 -5.14 15.15 -3.22
N PHE A 121 -6.36 15.15 -2.66
CA PHE A 121 -7.48 15.98 -3.11
C PHE A 121 -7.89 17.06 -2.10
N GLU A 122 -7.33 17.08 -0.89
CA GLU A 122 -7.59 18.11 0.12
C GLU A 122 -6.91 19.44 -0.23
N THR A 123 -7.62 20.54 -0.03
CA THR A 123 -7.05 21.90 -0.11
C THR A 123 -6.58 22.35 1.27
N GLY A 124 -5.39 22.91 1.36
CA GLY A 124 -4.91 23.58 2.59
C GLY A 124 -3.96 22.76 3.47
N ARG A 125 -3.81 21.45 3.28
CA ARG A 125 -2.73 20.68 3.90
C ARG A 125 -1.52 20.65 2.96
N GLU A 126 -0.40 21.18 3.42
CA GLU A 126 0.88 21.29 2.67
C GLU A 126 1.62 19.95 2.59
N LEU A 127 0.89 18.84 2.38
CA LEU A 127 1.46 17.49 2.40
C LEU A 127 2.00 17.02 1.04
N ILE A 128 1.81 17.82 -0.02
CA ILE A 128 2.49 17.56 -1.29
C ILE A 128 3.94 17.99 -1.14
N ALA A 129 4.85 17.04 -1.11
CA ALA A 129 6.28 17.31 -1.01
C ALA A 129 6.72 18.34 -2.07
N GLY A 130 7.24 19.50 -1.63
CA GLY A 130 7.72 20.56 -2.51
C GLY A 130 6.91 21.86 -2.53
N GLY A 131 5.98 22.08 -1.60
CA GLY A 131 5.35 23.37 -1.35
C GLY A 131 4.32 23.84 -2.39
N SER A 132 4.00 25.13 -2.37
CA SER A 132 2.90 25.75 -3.14
C SER A 132 3.02 25.59 -4.67
N HIS A 133 4.24 25.53 -5.22
CA HIS A 133 4.46 25.34 -6.65
C HIS A 133 4.01 23.96 -7.13
N ASN A 134 4.36 22.90 -6.39
CA ASN A 134 3.94 21.54 -6.72
C ASN A 134 2.43 21.37 -6.62
N ARG A 135 1.80 22.04 -5.66
CA ARG A 135 0.36 22.05 -5.51
C ARG A 135 -0.35 22.68 -6.72
N ARG A 136 0.16 23.81 -7.22
CA ARG A 136 -0.39 24.44 -8.44
C ARG A 136 -0.24 23.53 -9.66
N MET A 137 0.90 22.86 -9.81
CA MET A 137 1.11 21.89 -10.89
C MET A 137 0.17 20.69 -10.76
N TRP A 138 -0.03 20.18 -9.56
CA TRP A 138 -0.97 19.09 -9.27
C TRP A 138 -2.40 19.47 -9.65
N HIS A 139 -2.90 20.62 -9.22
CA HIS A 139 -4.23 21.10 -9.59
C HIS A 139 -4.41 21.28 -11.11
N LYS A 140 -3.36 21.69 -11.82
CA LYS A 140 -3.36 21.73 -13.27
C LYS A 140 -3.40 20.31 -13.86
N ALA A 141 -2.60 19.38 -13.30
CA ALA A 141 -2.56 18.01 -13.77
C ALA A 141 -3.93 17.33 -13.70
N ILE A 142 -4.66 17.47 -12.60
CA ILE A 142 -5.98 16.85 -12.42
C ILE A 142 -6.94 17.23 -13.56
N LYS A 143 -6.90 18.46 -14.04
CA LYS A 143 -7.76 18.94 -15.16
C LYS A 143 -7.46 18.19 -16.47
N TRP A 144 -6.21 17.72 -16.66
CA TRP A 144 -5.77 17.00 -17.86
C TRP A 144 -5.93 15.50 -17.76
N LEU A 145 -6.09 14.96 -16.53
CA LEU A 145 -6.25 13.54 -16.30
C LEU A 145 -7.60 13.05 -16.81
N GLN A 146 -7.56 11.93 -17.51
CA GLN A 146 -8.74 11.24 -18.03
C GLN A 146 -9.12 10.05 -17.16
N TYR A 147 -8.14 9.27 -16.71
CA TYR A 147 -8.35 8.07 -15.92
C TYR A 147 -7.78 8.26 -14.52
N ILE A 148 -8.65 8.41 -13.53
CA ILE A 148 -8.28 8.61 -12.13
C ILE A 148 -8.88 7.47 -11.31
N ILE A 149 -8.02 6.79 -10.55
CA ILE A 149 -8.40 5.73 -9.64
C ILE A 149 -8.24 6.26 -8.22
N VAL A 150 -9.28 6.12 -7.43
CA VAL A 150 -9.32 6.54 -6.03
C VAL A 150 -9.56 5.34 -5.11
N GLN A 151 -9.20 5.45 -3.83
CA GLN A 151 -9.24 4.33 -2.90
C GLN A 151 -10.57 4.22 -2.14
N ASN A 152 -11.36 5.29 -2.08
CA ASN A 152 -12.59 5.34 -1.29
C ASN A 152 -13.57 6.38 -1.82
N GLN A 153 -14.80 6.33 -1.30
CA GLN A 153 -15.88 7.25 -1.68
C GLN A 153 -15.54 8.71 -1.35
N TYR A 154 -14.87 8.98 -0.22
CA TYR A 154 -14.46 10.34 0.15
C TYR A 154 -13.57 10.99 -0.92
N GLN A 155 -12.56 10.27 -1.42
CA GLN A 155 -11.69 10.75 -2.49
C GLN A 155 -12.46 11.00 -3.79
N HIS A 156 -13.42 10.11 -4.13
CA HIS A 156 -14.29 10.26 -5.30
C HIS A 156 -15.12 11.54 -5.21
N ASP A 157 -15.78 11.76 -4.08
CA ASP A 157 -16.66 12.92 -3.86
C ASP A 157 -15.88 14.23 -3.86
N MET A 158 -14.68 14.23 -3.25
CA MET A 158 -13.77 15.38 -3.26
C MET A 158 -13.29 15.71 -4.68
N LEU A 159 -12.96 14.71 -5.48
CA LEU A 159 -12.53 14.88 -6.86
C LEU A 159 -13.69 15.43 -7.72
N LYS A 160 -14.88 14.87 -7.58
CA LYS A 160 -16.07 15.28 -8.30
C LYS A 160 -16.50 16.70 -7.93
N SER A 161 -16.58 17.02 -6.63
CA SER A 161 -17.03 18.35 -6.16
C SER A 161 -16.04 19.46 -6.52
N LYS A 162 -14.72 19.22 -6.44
CA LYS A 162 -13.70 20.26 -6.69
C LYS A 162 -13.30 20.41 -8.15
N TYR A 163 -13.30 19.33 -8.92
CA TYR A 163 -12.76 19.31 -10.27
C TYR A 163 -13.73 18.86 -11.33
N GLY A 164 -14.95 18.44 -10.97
CA GLY A 164 -15.94 17.90 -11.88
C GLY A 164 -15.46 16.62 -12.59
N LYS A 165 -14.56 15.85 -11.96
CA LYS A 165 -13.94 14.65 -12.56
C LYS A 165 -14.57 13.39 -11.97
N GLU A 166 -14.90 12.47 -12.84
CA GLU A 166 -15.27 11.10 -12.47
C GLU A 166 -14.03 10.24 -12.24
N SER A 167 -14.12 9.32 -11.29
CA SER A 167 -13.06 8.38 -10.96
C SER A 167 -13.63 6.98 -10.72
N LEU A 168 -12.81 5.98 -10.92
CA LEU A 168 -13.11 4.62 -10.50
C LEU A 168 -12.63 4.42 -9.07
N ILE A 169 -13.50 3.89 -8.21
CA ILE A 169 -13.10 3.49 -6.85
C ILE A 169 -12.53 2.07 -6.93
N LEU A 170 -11.23 1.94 -6.67
CA LEU A 170 -10.56 0.66 -6.48
C LEU A 170 -9.80 0.70 -5.17
N ASN A 171 -10.07 -0.27 -4.33
CA ASN A 171 -9.31 -0.47 -3.11
C ASN A 171 -7.84 -0.83 -3.42
N ASN A 172 -6.98 -0.71 -2.42
CA ASN A 172 -5.66 -1.33 -2.49
C ASN A 172 -5.84 -2.82 -2.79
N VAL A 173 -4.93 -3.39 -3.57
CA VAL A 173 -4.97 -4.81 -3.94
C VAL A 173 -3.93 -5.59 -3.16
N TRP A 174 -4.13 -6.92 -3.07
CA TRP A 174 -3.14 -7.81 -2.50
C TRP A 174 -2.95 -9.00 -3.43
N GLY A 175 -1.73 -9.17 -3.91
CA GLY A 175 -1.36 -10.22 -4.83
C GLY A 175 -0.89 -11.49 -4.16
N HIS A 176 -0.43 -12.41 -4.96
CA HIS A 176 0.16 -13.65 -4.46
C HIS A 176 1.51 -13.36 -3.82
N VAL A 177 1.70 -13.85 -2.60
CA VAL A 177 2.96 -13.76 -1.85
C VAL A 177 3.41 -15.18 -1.51
N ASN A 178 4.68 -15.47 -1.75
CA ASN A 178 5.27 -16.73 -1.35
C ASN A 178 5.37 -16.80 0.17
N ILE A 179 4.51 -17.61 0.80
CA ILE A 179 4.46 -17.79 2.24
C ILE A 179 5.15 -19.09 2.61
N THR A 180 6.15 -19.02 3.46
CA THR A 180 6.74 -20.18 4.10
C THR A 180 5.97 -20.46 5.39
N ARG A 181 5.11 -21.48 5.39
CA ARG A 181 4.46 -21.95 6.60
C ARG A 181 5.42 -22.86 7.35
N LYS A 182 5.92 -22.40 8.49
CA LYS A 182 6.77 -23.19 9.39
C LYS A 182 5.91 -23.70 10.53
N ASN A 183 5.86 -25.01 10.69
CA ASN A 183 5.05 -25.66 11.73
C ASN A 183 5.44 -25.29 13.19
N ASN A 184 6.58 -24.63 13.42
CA ASN A 184 7.12 -24.40 14.77
C ASN A 184 7.43 -22.93 15.10
N GLN A 185 6.93 -21.95 14.37
CA GLN A 185 7.12 -20.53 14.66
C GLN A 185 5.80 -19.76 14.54
N ALA A 186 4.74 -20.32 15.15
CA ALA A 186 3.49 -19.57 15.28
C ALA A 186 3.66 -18.50 16.35
N THR A 187 3.30 -17.27 16.05
CA THR A 187 3.10 -16.22 17.05
C THR A 187 1.61 -15.99 17.21
N ASP A 188 1.14 -15.73 18.44
CA ASP A 188 -0.28 -15.47 18.65
C ASP A 188 -0.66 -14.10 18.10
N VAL A 189 0.17 -13.09 18.37
CA VAL A 189 -0.15 -11.70 18.05
C VAL A 189 1.04 -11.03 17.35
N VAL A 190 0.78 -10.40 16.21
CA VAL A 190 1.80 -9.69 15.44
C VAL A 190 1.48 -8.20 15.29
N TRP A 191 2.51 -7.37 15.38
CA TRP A 191 2.47 -5.95 15.09
C TRP A 191 3.52 -5.61 14.03
N VAL A 192 3.09 -4.91 12.95
CA VAL A 192 3.95 -4.59 11.81
C VAL A 192 3.82 -3.12 11.47
N ALA A 193 4.85 -2.33 11.74
CA ALA A 193 4.95 -0.94 11.29
C ALA A 193 6.38 -0.41 11.43
N ASN A 194 6.76 0.63 10.68
CA ASN A 194 7.93 1.41 11.00
C ASN A 194 7.73 2.12 12.34
N PHE A 195 8.78 2.14 13.19
CA PHE A 195 8.71 2.70 14.53
C PHE A 195 8.61 4.23 14.46
N ARG A 196 7.38 4.72 14.60
CA ARG A 196 7.00 6.12 14.70
C ARG A 196 6.07 6.30 15.89
N ARG A 197 6.18 7.41 16.62
CA ARG A 197 5.35 7.67 17.80
C ARG A 197 3.86 7.57 17.52
N LEU A 198 3.42 8.02 16.32
CA LEU A 198 2.03 7.87 15.89
C LEU A 198 1.54 6.41 15.78
N LYS A 199 2.45 5.42 15.77
CA LYS A 199 2.11 3.98 15.72
C LYS A 199 1.86 3.39 17.09
N ARG A 200 2.19 4.12 18.19
CA ARG A 200 1.95 3.75 19.60
C ARG A 200 2.35 2.31 19.91
N ALA A 201 3.61 1.97 19.61
CA ALA A 201 4.17 0.64 19.87
C ALA A 201 4.09 0.22 21.33
N GLU A 202 4.04 1.19 22.26
CA GLU A 202 3.92 1.00 23.69
C GLU A 202 2.67 0.22 24.09
N TRP A 203 1.55 0.41 23.41
CA TRP A 203 0.31 -0.33 23.68
C TRP A 203 0.50 -1.83 23.44
N PHE A 204 1.24 -2.19 22.40
CA PHE A 204 1.53 -3.57 22.10
C PHE A 204 2.49 -4.19 23.12
N ILE A 205 3.52 -3.44 23.55
CA ILE A 205 4.45 -3.84 24.62
C ILE A 205 3.69 -4.07 25.92
N ASN A 206 2.82 -3.14 26.30
CA ASN A 206 2.03 -3.24 27.53
C ASN A 206 1.03 -4.41 27.49
N ALA A 207 0.53 -4.76 26.32
CA ALA A 207 -0.30 -5.95 26.14
C ALA A 207 0.51 -7.23 26.38
N ALA A 208 1.70 -7.34 25.79
CA ALA A 208 2.59 -8.50 26.00
C ALA A 208 2.95 -8.69 27.50
N LYS A 209 3.26 -7.61 28.22
CA LYS A 209 3.59 -7.66 29.67
C LYS A 209 2.50 -8.31 30.52
N VAL A 210 1.23 -8.08 30.19
CA VAL A 210 0.10 -8.57 31.01
C VAL A 210 -0.53 -9.86 30.49
N MET A 211 0.03 -10.41 29.42
CA MET A 211 -0.43 -11.67 28.78
C MET A 211 0.77 -12.62 28.50
N PRO A 212 1.48 -13.07 29.55
CA PRO A 212 2.67 -13.92 29.39
C PRO A 212 2.36 -15.31 28.79
N GLU A 213 1.09 -15.69 28.76
CA GLU A 213 0.60 -16.94 28.17
C GLU A 213 0.56 -16.95 26.64
N TYR A 214 0.75 -15.81 25.98
CA TYR A 214 0.73 -15.67 24.51
C TYR A 214 2.04 -15.12 23.99
N ASP A 215 2.41 -15.53 22.78
CA ASP A 215 3.58 -15.04 22.06
C ASP A 215 3.27 -13.81 21.22
N PHE A 216 4.03 -12.76 21.42
CA PHE A 216 3.93 -11.48 20.73
C PHE A 216 5.14 -11.26 19.82
N THR A 217 4.92 -10.74 18.62
CA THR A 217 6.01 -10.42 17.68
C THR A 217 5.87 -9.00 17.14
N MET A 218 6.96 -8.23 17.20
CA MET A 218 7.06 -6.89 16.62
C MET A 218 8.01 -6.87 15.44
N ILE A 219 7.55 -6.30 14.31
CA ILE A 219 8.31 -6.17 13.06
C ILE A 219 8.29 -4.73 12.58
N GLY A 220 9.44 -4.19 12.26
CA GLY A 220 9.54 -2.87 11.66
C GLY A 220 10.95 -2.28 11.74
N GLY A 221 11.17 -1.23 10.95
CA GLY A 221 12.43 -0.50 10.94
C GLY A 221 12.35 0.85 11.65
N ALA A 222 13.52 1.41 11.94
CA ALA A 222 13.62 2.78 12.44
C ALA A 222 13.08 3.79 11.40
N SER A 223 12.44 4.85 11.89
CA SER A 223 11.96 5.95 11.07
C SER A 223 12.89 7.17 11.19
N LYS A 224 13.20 7.79 10.06
CA LYS A 224 13.94 9.07 10.03
C LYS A 224 13.19 10.22 10.72
N GLN A 225 11.88 10.10 10.88
CA GLN A 225 11.03 11.15 11.46
C GLN A 225 11.02 11.13 12.99
N ASP A 226 11.29 9.97 13.62
CA ASP A 226 11.26 9.79 15.06
C ASP A 226 12.59 9.15 15.51
N HIS A 227 13.66 9.96 15.48
CA HIS A 227 14.97 9.54 15.93
C HIS A 227 14.95 9.08 17.39
N GLY A 228 15.58 7.94 17.67
CA GLY A 228 15.67 7.37 19.01
C GLY A 228 14.49 6.52 19.45
N TYR A 229 13.29 6.74 18.90
CA TYR A 229 12.09 5.97 19.28
C TYR A 229 12.24 4.46 19.03
N TYR A 230 12.91 4.07 17.96
CA TYR A 230 13.20 2.67 17.66
C TYR A 230 14.02 2.00 18.78
N GLU A 231 15.08 2.64 19.25
CA GLU A 231 15.94 2.11 20.31
C GLU A 231 15.23 2.10 21.67
N GLU A 232 14.42 3.13 21.95
CA GLU A 232 13.56 3.20 23.14
C GLU A 232 12.61 1.99 23.21
N ILE A 233 11.90 1.70 22.13
CA ILE A 233 10.96 0.57 22.02
C ILE A 233 11.69 -0.76 22.08
N LYS A 234 12.82 -0.90 21.39
CA LYS A 234 13.65 -2.11 21.41
C LYS A 234 14.12 -2.45 22.81
N GLN A 235 14.60 -1.46 23.55
CA GLN A 235 15.04 -1.66 24.95
C GLN A 235 13.90 -2.14 25.84
N GLN A 236 12.71 -1.54 25.72
CA GLN A 236 11.54 -1.97 26.47
C GLN A 236 11.10 -3.39 26.10
N ALA A 237 11.07 -3.71 24.79
CA ALA A 237 10.64 -5.02 24.30
C ALA A 237 11.56 -6.15 24.72
N THR A 238 12.89 -5.92 24.74
CA THR A 238 13.88 -6.94 25.08
C THR A 238 13.77 -7.46 26.52
N SER A 239 13.14 -6.70 27.42
CA SER A 239 12.93 -7.11 28.81
C SER A 239 11.71 -8.03 29.01
N ILE A 240 10.94 -8.32 27.97
CA ILE A 240 9.67 -9.05 28.05
C ILE A 240 9.85 -10.42 27.41
N PRO A 241 9.78 -11.52 28.18
CA PRO A 241 10.17 -12.86 27.69
C PRO A 241 9.33 -13.37 26.51
N ASN A 242 8.03 -13.04 26.46
CA ASN A 242 7.09 -13.45 25.43
C ASN A 242 6.93 -12.42 24.28
N LEU A 243 7.83 -11.43 24.20
CA LEU A 243 7.81 -10.42 23.15
C LEU A 243 9.07 -10.51 22.27
N HIS A 244 8.89 -10.91 21.03
CA HIS A 244 9.95 -11.07 20.03
C HIS A 244 10.09 -9.79 19.21
N PHE A 245 11.12 -8.98 19.48
CA PHE A 245 11.44 -7.79 18.69
C PHE A 245 12.37 -8.17 17.54
N LEU A 246 11.82 -8.31 16.33
CA LEU A 246 12.56 -8.80 15.16
C LEU A 246 13.23 -7.70 14.32
N GLY A 247 12.93 -6.43 14.60
CA GLY A 247 13.42 -5.32 13.81
C GLY A 247 12.89 -5.34 12.37
N LYS A 248 13.62 -4.73 11.44
CA LYS A 248 13.24 -4.71 10.03
C LYS A 248 13.44 -6.09 9.41
N LYS A 249 12.40 -6.59 8.76
CA LYS A 249 12.39 -7.82 7.97
C LYS A 249 12.10 -7.50 6.50
N ASP A 250 12.49 -8.38 5.59
CA ASP A 250 12.07 -8.28 4.21
C ASP A 250 10.56 -8.55 4.05
N PHE A 251 10.05 -8.29 2.85
CA PHE A 251 8.62 -8.41 2.58
C PHE A 251 8.11 -9.85 2.75
N ASN A 252 8.84 -10.84 2.23
CA ASN A 252 8.42 -12.25 2.26
C ASN A 252 8.53 -12.82 3.69
N GLU A 253 9.59 -12.50 4.43
CA GLU A 253 9.72 -12.86 5.84
C GLU A 253 8.58 -12.27 6.67
N THR A 254 8.28 -10.97 6.49
CA THR A 254 7.19 -10.30 7.19
C THR A 254 5.84 -10.96 6.89
N ASN A 255 5.57 -11.27 5.61
CA ASN A 255 4.33 -11.95 5.23
C ASN A 255 4.23 -13.37 5.80
N SER A 256 5.35 -14.09 5.83
CA SER A 256 5.41 -15.43 6.41
C SER A 256 5.13 -15.40 7.92
N ILE A 257 5.66 -14.41 8.65
CA ILE A 257 5.37 -14.26 10.08
C ILE A 257 3.90 -13.89 10.30
N VAL A 258 3.37 -12.93 9.55
CA VAL A 258 1.94 -12.57 9.64
C VAL A 258 1.06 -13.78 9.32
N ALA A 259 1.35 -14.53 8.25
CA ALA A 259 0.56 -15.71 7.86
C ALA A 259 0.57 -16.84 8.90
N ASN A 260 1.57 -16.87 9.79
CA ASN A 260 1.68 -17.83 10.89
C ASN A 260 1.25 -17.22 12.24
N SER A 261 0.58 -16.07 12.25
CA SER A 261 0.01 -15.45 13.44
C SER A 261 -1.51 -15.68 13.53
N ARG A 262 -2.06 -15.51 14.74
CA ARG A 262 -3.51 -15.56 14.95
C ARG A 262 -4.16 -14.19 14.85
N LEU A 263 -3.49 -13.12 15.28
CA LEU A 263 -4.02 -11.77 15.27
C LEU A 263 -2.99 -10.77 14.74
N LEU A 264 -3.45 -9.78 13.96
CA LEU A 264 -2.65 -8.60 13.65
C LEU A 264 -3.17 -7.40 14.42
N CYS A 265 -2.26 -6.69 15.09
CA CYS A 265 -2.57 -5.48 15.86
C CYS A 265 -2.08 -4.22 15.14
N CYS A 266 -2.95 -3.20 15.13
CA CYS A 266 -2.63 -1.86 14.65
C CYS A 266 -3.01 -0.83 15.73
N THR A 267 -2.03 -0.21 16.34
CA THR A 267 -2.19 0.76 17.43
C THR A 267 -2.04 2.21 16.99
N SER A 268 -2.07 2.47 15.68
CA SER A 268 -1.83 3.80 15.10
C SER A 268 -2.87 4.84 15.52
N THR A 269 -2.45 6.08 15.75
CA THR A 269 -3.39 7.20 15.96
C THR A 269 -4.11 7.62 14.69
N PHE A 270 -3.44 7.45 13.56
CA PHE A 270 -3.96 7.80 12.24
C PHE A 270 -3.35 6.92 11.15
N GLU A 271 -4.18 6.50 10.20
CA GLU A 271 -3.81 5.83 8.94
C GLU A 271 -4.78 6.23 7.83
N GLY A 272 -4.32 6.25 6.58
CA GLY A 272 -5.21 6.25 5.44
C GLY A 272 -5.86 4.87 5.29
N PHE A 273 -5.11 3.92 4.73
CA PHE A 273 -5.49 2.50 4.71
C PHE A 273 -4.22 1.65 4.95
N PRO A 274 -4.11 0.95 6.10
CA PRO A 274 -2.94 0.13 6.40
C PRO A 274 -2.84 -1.08 5.46
N ASN A 275 -1.77 -1.19 4.68
CA ASN A 275 -1.53 -2.39 3.86
C ASN A 275 -1.37 -3.66 4.71
N THR A 276 -1.00 -3.52 5.98
CA THR A 276 -0.90 -4.63 6.93
C THR A 276 -2.25 -5.30 7.20
N PHE A 277 -3.37 -4.57 7.02
CA PHE A 277 -4.69 -5.21 7.07
C PHE A 277 -4.87 -6.20 5.93
N LEU A 278 -4.46 -5.83 4.71
CA LEU A 278 -4.50 -6.76 3.57
C LEU A 278 -3.57 -7.96 3.77
N GLN A 279 -2.42 -7.72 4.41
CA GLN A 279 -1.48 -8.77 4.81
C GLN A 279 -2.13 -9.81 5.72
N ALA A 280 -2.88 -9.37 6.71
CA ALA A 280 -3.62 -10.23 7.63
C ALA A 280 -4.82 -10.87 6.95
N TRP A 281 -5.66 -10.08 6.27
CA TRP A 281 -6.90 -10.56 5.66
C TRP A 281 -6.67 -11.55 4.53
N ALA A 282 -5.59 -11.42 3.75
CA ALA A 282 -5.18 -12.41 2.76
C ALA A 282 -4.90 -13.81 3.35
N ASN A 283 -4.68 -13.87 4.67
CA ASN A 283 -4.46 -15.11 5.42
C ASN A 283 -5.61 -15.44 6.38
N ASN A 284 -6.77 -14.80 6.20
CA ASN A 284 -7.97 -14.96 7.04
C ASN A 284 -7.76 -14.57 8.51
N ILE A 285 -6.80 -13.67 8.78
CA ILE A 285 -6.42 -13.26 10.12
C ILE A 285 -7.19 -12.01 10.52
N PRO A 286 -7.94 -12.04 11.65
CA PRO A 286 -8.61 -10.89 12.20
C PRO A 286 -7.62 -9.78 12.61
N VAL A 287 -8.09 -8.53 12.56
CA VAL A 287 -7.31 -7.39 13.05
C VAL A 287 -7.91 -6.80 14.33
N ILE A 288 -7.05 -6.34 15.24
CA ILE A 288 -7.44 -5.45 16.35
C ILE A 288 -6.81 -4.10 16.09
N SER A 289 -7.64 -3.07 15.96
CA SER A 289 -7.16 -1.79 15.45
C SER A 289 -7.77 -0.59 16.16
N THR A 290 -6.96 0.44 16.36
CA THR A 290 -7.40 1.76 16.81
C THR A 290 -7.87 2.65 15.68
N VAL A 291 -7.65 2.26 14.43
CA VAL A 291 -8.12 2.96 13.24
C VAL A 291 -9.12 2.09 12.48
N ASN A 292 -10.12 2.75 11.89
CA ASN A 292 -11.20 2.07 11.16
C ASN A 292 -11.50 2.82 9.86
N PRO A 293 -10.63 2.71 8.84
CA PRO A 293 -10.79 3.42 7.58
C PRO A 293 -12.16 3.16 6.95
N SER A 294 -12.92 4.21 6.65
CA SER A 294 -14.28 4.12 6.09
C SER A 294 -15.23 3.17 6.86
N SER A 295 -14.97 2.95 8.15
CA SER A 295 -15.69 2.00 9.01
C SER A 295 -15.66 0.54 8.51
N ILE A 296 -14.66 0.16 7.72
CA ILE A 296 -14.60 -1.12 7.02
C ILE A 296 -14.53 -2.32 7.98
N ILE A 297 -13.75 -2.19 9.06
CA ILE A 297 -13.57 -3.27 10.04
C ILE A 297 -14.89 -3.57 10.74
N SER A 298 -15.54 -2.55 11.28
CA SER A 298 -16.78 -2.71 12.05
C SER A 298 -17.98 -3.09 11.18
N LYS A 299 -18.12 -2.50 9.99
CA LYS A 299 -19.24 -2.78 9.08
C LYS A 299 -19.21 -4.20 8.52
N ASN A 300 -18.03 -4.77 8.32
CA ASN A 300 -17.87 -6.07 7.65
C ASN A 300 -17.33 -7.16 8.59
N HIS A 301 -17.27 -6.88 9.88
CA HIS A 301 -16.77 -7.83 10.91
C HIS A 301 -15.39 -8.41 10.59
N LEU A 302 -14.44 -7.55 10.18
CA LEU A 302 -13.09 -7.96 9.78
C LEU A 302 -12.09 -7.97 10.93
N GLY A 303 -12.55 -7.74 12.12
CA GLY A 303 -11.77 -7.60 13.35
C GLY A 303 -12.50 -6.77 14.39
N ILE A 304 -11.76 -6.21 15.32
CA ILE A 304 -12.31 -5.41 16.42
C ILE A 304 -11.64 -4.03 16.43
N VAL A 305 -12.46 -2.98 16.50
CA VAL A 305 -12.01 -1.59 16.66
C VAL A 305 -11.99 -1.25 18.15
N VAL A 306 -10.92 -0.63 18.60
CA VAL A 306 -10.71 -0.26 20.00
C VAL A 306 -10.26 1.20 20.13
N GLU A 307 -10.65 1.86 21.22
CA GLU A 307 -10.34 3.28 21.44
C GLU A 307 -9.34 3.49 22.58
N THR A 308 -9.29 2.56 23.54
CA THR A 308 -8.42 2.64 24.73
C THR A 308 -7.45 1.47 24.79
N GLU A 309 -6.36 1.67 25.53
CA GLU A 309 -5.36 0.62 25.73
C GLU A 309 -5.92 -0.55 26.55
N GLU A 310 -6.82 -0.28 27.49
CA GLU A 310 -7.51 -1.30 28.28
C GLU A 310 -8.41 -2.15 27.41
N SER A 311 -9.19 -1.51 26.53
CA SER A 311 -10.02 -2.23 25.54
C SER A 311 -9.15 -3.04 24.58
N PHE A 312 -8.00 -2.51 24.15
CA PHE A 312 -7.05 -3.23 23.30
C PHE A 312 -6.58 -4.55 23.93
N LYS A 313 -6.13 -4.51 25.19
CA LYS A 313 -5.70 -5.69 25.96
C LYS A 313 -6.84 -6.70 26.14
N LEU A 314 -8.02 -6.20 26.49
CA LEU A 314 -9.21 -7.04 26.69
C LEU A 314 -9.61 -7.77 25.43
N GLN A 315 -9.63 -7.08 24.29
CA GLN A 315 -10.07 -7.68 23.02
C GLN A 315 -9.05 -8.67 22.43
N ILE A 316 -7.74 -8.48 22.65
CA ILE A 316 -6.73 -9.49 22.32
C ILE A 316 -7.04 -10.79 23.06
N ARG A 317 -7.17 -10.73 24.40
CA ARG A 317 -7.43 -11.90 25.23
C ARG A 317 -8.74 -12.59 24.83
N LYS A 318 -9.81 -11.83 24.66
CA LYS A 318 -11.12 -12.35 24.24
C LYS A 318 -11.03 -13.10 22.91
N LEU A 319 -10.36 -12.53 21.90
CA LEU A 319 -10.29 -13.15 20.59
C LEU A 319 -9.41 -14.41 20.58
N LEU A 320 -8.38 -14.45 21.43
CA LEU A 320 -7.51 -15.63 21.56
C LEU A 320 -8.15 -16.78 22.35
N GLN A 321 -9.11 -16.48 23.23
CA GLN A 321 -9.81 -17.45 24.08
C GLN A 321 -11.13 -17.95 23.49
N ASP A 322 -11.78 -17.17 22.63
CA ASP A 322 -13.09 -17.52 22.07
C ASP A 322 -12.92 -17.99 20.60
N ASP A 323 -12.72 -19.29 20.43
CA ASP A 323 -12.54 -19.92 19.10
C ASP A 323 -13.77 -19.73 18.18
N ARG A 324 -14.98 -19.62 18.74
CA ARG A 324 -16.19 -19.40 17.94
C ARG A 324 -16.20 -17.99 17.37
N LEU A 325 -15.91 -16.98 18.21
CA LEU A 325 -15.80 -15.59 17.77
C LEU A 325 -14.68 -15.44 16.76
N TYR A 326 -13.52 -16.01 17.02
CA TYR A 326 -12.37 -16.01 16.12
C TYR A 326 -12.74 -16.57 14.73
N SER A 327 -13.31 -17.78 14.70
CA SER A 327 -13.71 -18.46 13.46
C SER A 327 -14.76 -17.67 12.68
N SER A 328 -15.73 -17.08 13.36
CA SER A 328 -16.75 -16.23 12.74
C SER A 328 -16.13 -15.00 12.04
N ILE A 329 -15.23 -14.28 12.73
CA ILE A 329 -14.55 -13.12 12.15
C ILE A 329 -13.64 -13.55 11.00
N SER A 330 -12.88 -14.63 11.15
CA SER A 330 -12.01 -15.18 10.11
C SER A 330 -12.76 -15.54 8.82
N GLN A 331 -13.98 -16.08 8.94
CA GLN A 331 -14.86 -16.36 7.79
C GLN A 331 -15.33 -15.06 7.11
N CYS A 332 -15.72 -14.03 7.89
CA CYS A 332 -16.05 -12.72 7.35
C CYS A 332 -14.87 -12.11 6.59
N VAL A 333 -13.66 -12.20 7.17
CA VAL A 333 -12.40 -11.74 6.55
C VAL A 333 -12.17 -12.43 5.21
N ASN A 334 -12.25 -13.77 5.16
CA ASN A 334 -12.07 -14.54 3.94
C ASN A 334 -13.04 -14.12 2.84
N HIS A 335 -14.32 -14.08 3.17
CA HIS A 335 -15.37 -13.69 2.22
C HIS A 335 -15.18 -12.27 1.71
N TYR A 336 -14.96 -11.33 2.61
CA TYR A 336 -14.80 -9.93 2.24
C TYR A 336 -13.55 -9.68 1.40
N PHE A 337 -12.43 -10.33 1.75
CA PHE A 337 -11.17 -10.20 1.02
C PHE A 337 -11.30 -10.71 -0.41
N SER A 338 -11.89 -11.89 -0.62
CA SER A 338 -12.05 -12.50 -1.95
C SER A 338 -12.85 -11.64 -2.92
N ILE A 339 -13.86 -10.92 -2.42
CA ILE A 339 -14.72 -10.08 -3.26
C ILE A 339 -14.09 -8.72 -3.57
N ASN A 340 -13.34 -8.13 -2.62
CA ASN A 340 -12.96 -6.72 -2.70
C ASN A 340 -11.47 -6.48 -3.01
N TYR A 341 -10.60 -7.41 -2.64
CA TYR A 341 -9.15 -7.20 -2.72
C TYR A 341 -8.43 -8.18 -3.65
N GLU A 342 -9.14 -9.18 -4.15
CA GLU A 342 -8.57 -10.10 -5.13
C GLU A 342 -8.18 -9.35 -6.41
N MET A 343 -6.99 -9.65 -6.91
CA MET A 343 -6.39 -8.90 -8.01
C MET A 343 -7.16 -9.03 -9.32
N THR A 344 -7.66 -10.22 -9.63
CA THR A 344 -8.39 -10.49 -10.88
C THR A 344 -9.64 -9.61 -11.00
N VAL A 345 -10.40 -9.48 -9.89
CA VAL A 345 -11.62 -8.65 -9.86
C VAL A 345 -11.26 -7.18 -10.11
N ASN A 346 -10.24 -6.68 -9.43
CA ASN A 346 -9.83 -5.28 -9.55
C ASN A 346 -9.18 -4.98 -10.92
N TYR A 347 -8.43 -5.93 -11.48
CA TYR A 347 -7.87 -5.82 -12.82
C TYR A 347 -8.98 -5.66 -13.88
N ASN A 348 -10.00 -6.49 -13.84
CA ASN A 348 -11.12 -6.42 -14.80
C ASN A 348 -11.84 -5.08 -14.70
N LYS A 349 -12.09 -4.58 -13.47
CA LYS A 349 -12.69 -3.24 -13.26
C LYS A 349 -11.82 -2.13 -13.86
N LEU A 350 -10.50 -2.19 -13.66
CA LEU A 350 -9.56 -1.20 -14.21
C LEU A 350 -9.55 -1.22 -15.73
N VAL A 351 -9.41 -2.40 -16.34
CA VAL A 351 -9.31 -2.54 -17.80
C VAL A 351 -10.61 -2.10 -18.47
N ASN A 352 -11.76 -2.49 -17.94
CA ASN A 352 -13.06 -2.04 -18.43
C ASN A 352 -13.19 -0.52 -18.37
N PHE A 353 -12.91 0.10 -17.22
CA PHE A 353 -12.94 1.55 -17.06
C PHE A 353 -12.05 2.31 -18.04
N VAL A 354 -10.86 1.76 -18.30
CA VAL A 354 -9.90 2.37 -19.24
C VAL A 354 -10.35 2.18 -20.69
N ASN A 355 -11.13 1.15 -21.00
CA ASN A 355 -11.64 0.89 -22.37
C ASN A 355 -12.95 1.62 -22.65
N GLU A 356 -13.91 1.66 -21.71
CA GLU A 356 -15.22 2.30 -21.88
C GLU A 356 -15.14 3.81 -22.13
N LYS A 357 -14.16 4.52 -21.56
CA LYS A 357 -13.93 5.95 -21.83
C LYS A 357 -13.33 6.26 -23.20
N GLN A 358 -13.15 5.29 -24.08
CA GLN A 358 -12.72 5.53 -25.46
C GLN A 358 -13.88 5.93 -26.39
N ASP A 359 -15.11 5.55 -26.04
CA ASP A 359 -16.29 5.70 -26.87
C ASP A 359 -17.15 6.93 -26.49
N SER A 360 -16.71 7.74 -25.54
CA SER A 360 -17.32 8.99 -25.08
C SER A 360 -16.43 10.21 -25.32
#